data_274de54d3f3fd0092a95d098e2f72598
#
_entry.id   274de54d3f3fd0092a95d098e2f72598
#
_cell.length_a   1.000
_cell.length_b   1.000
_cell.length_c   1.000
_cell.angle_alpha   90.00
_cell.angle_beta   90.00
_cell.angle_gamma   90.00
#
_symmetry.space_group_name_H-M   'P 1'
#
loop_
_entity.id
_entity.type
_entity.pdbx_description
1 polymer ?
#
loop_
_entity_poly.entity_id
_entity_poly.type
_entity_poly.pdbx_seq_one_letter_code
_entity_poly.pdbx_strand_id
1 'polypeptide(L)'
;GDENLGNENNNVPTAAGVDVEKLAGLSTESKDWGPGGPKDEKNRSQGSLLYNKTYGQYDAIFLKEDSNEVYLTFDEGYEFGLSGQILDTLKEKGVKAIFFITGDFAKAEPELVQRMIDEGHVVGNHSWKHPNYSGLSVEEAEQDLMKLHDYVKENFNYTMRYFRFPAGNFSERALAEVQQLGYKSLFWSFAYKDWLTDDQPDEAESLTKIVDSSCPGMTYLLHAVSKTNANVLADVIDGVAAKGFTWGDPSKI
;
A
#
# COMPACT_ATOMS: atom_id res chain seq x y z
N GLY A 1 -0.55 28.17 0.54
CA GLY A 1 -1.81 28.11 1.22
C GLY A 1 -1.77 26.99 2.23
N ASP A 2 -2.09 27.29 3.46
CA ASP A 2 -2.17 26.26 4.50
C ASP A 2 -3.23 25.27 4.10
N GLU A 3 -2.80 24.10 3.69
CA GLU A 3 -3.70 22.99 3.54
C GLU A 3 -4.22 22.65 4.93
N ASN A 4 -5.42 23.09 5.20
CA ASN A 4 -6.18 22.61 6.32
C ASN A 4 -6.50 21.14 6.02
N LEU A 5 -5.58 20.26 6.38
CA LEU A 5 -5.74 18.82 6.29
C LEU A 5 -6.77 18.42 7.34
N GLY A 6 -8.01 18.76 7.09
CA GLY A 6 -9.14 18.53 7.98
C GLY A 6 -9.32 17.08 8.34
N ASN A 7 -8.48 16.62 9.20
CA ASN A 7 -8.61 15.31 9.80
C ASN A 7 -8.67 15.50 11.31
N GLU A 8 -9.77 15.12 11.88
CA GLU A 8 -10.05 15.24 13.33
C GLU A 8 -9.01 14.54 14.20
N ASN A 9 -8.14 13.74 13.62
CA ASN A 9 -7.04 13.06 14.30
C ASN A 9 -5.67 13.67 14.06
N ASN A 10 -5.54 14.87 13.65
CA ASN A 10 -4.31 15.71 13.58
C ASN A 10 -2.93 15.02 13.49
N ASN A 11 -2.85 13.75 13.15
CA ASN A 11 -1.59 13.04 12.95
C ASN A 11 -1.07 13.29 11.55
N VAL A 12 -0.61 14.52 11.31
CA VAL A 12 0.12 14.85 10.09
C VAL A 12 1.55 14.40 10.28
N PRO A 13 2.12 13.63 9.35
CA PRO A 13 3.54 13.25 9.44
C PRO A 13 4.42 14.48 9.58
N THR A 14 5.31 14.48 10.56
CA THR A 14 6.21 15.61 10.85
C THR A 14 7.64 15.13 10.97
N ALA A 15 8.59 16.04 10.76
CA ALA A 15 10.01 15.81 11.00
C ALA A 15 10.42 15.98 12.48
N ALA A 16 9.46 16.08 13.42
CA ALA A 16 9.70 16.38 14.83
C ALA A 16 10.12 15.16 15.59
N GLY A 17 10.84 14.27 15.31
CA GLY A 17 11.35 13.13 16.07
C GLY A 17 10.27 12.24 16.70
N VAL A 18 10.66 11.03 17.02
CA VAL A 18 9.79 10.05 17.66
C VAL A 18 10.00 10.04 19.17
N ASP A 19 8.98 9.64 19.92
CA ASP A 19 9.08 9.39 21.35
C ASP A 19 9.68 7.99 21.56
N VAL A 20 11.00 7.94 21.74
CA VAL A 20 11.73 6.67 21.89
C VAL A 20 11.34 5.92 23.15
N GLU A 21 10.88 6.62 24.21
CA GLU A 21 10.46 5.95 25.44
C GLU A 21 9.23 5.09 25.23
N LYS A 22 8.29 5.53 24.39
CA LYS A 22 7.11 4.75 24.02
C LYS A 22 7.42 3.57 23.13
N LEU A 23 8.56 3.58 22.47
CA LEU A 23 9.01 2.48 21.62
C LEU A 23 9.86 1.46 22.38
N ALA A 24 10.44 1.87 23.52
CA ALA A 24 11.26 0.99 24.33
C ALA A 24 10.47 -0.21 24.84
N GLY A 25 11.05 -1.38 24.75
CA GLY A 25 10.41 -2.62 25.20
C GLY A 25 9.49 -3.27 24.16
N LEU A 26 9.18 -2.59 23.05
CA LEU A 26 8.45 -3.23 21.95
C LEU A 26 9.36 -4.18 21.18
N SER A 27 8.80 -5.28 20.71
CA SER A 27 9.53 -6.32 19.98
C SER A 27 10.15 -5.79 18.70
N THR A 28 11.41 -6.13 18.47
CA THR A 28 12.12 -5.88 17.22
C THR A 28 12.19 -7.13 16.34
N GLU A 29 11.53 -8.22 16.76
CA GLU A 29 11.47 -9.44 15.97
C GLU A 29 10.84 -9.17 14.60
N SER A 30 11.54 -9.59 13.54
CA SER A 30 11.05 -9.42 12.18
C SER A 30 9.91 -10.40 11.89
N LYS A 31 8.82 -9.85 11.36
CA LYS A 31 7.68 -10.61 10.85
C LYS A 31 7.62 -10.43 9.34
N ASP A 32 7.31 -11.51 8.64
CA ASP A 32 7.08 -11.49 7.19
C ASP A 32 5.59 -11.64 6.95
N TRP A 33 4.98 -10.60 6.38
CA TRP A 33 3.54 -10.64 6.13
C TRP A 33 3.22 -11.40 4.85
N GLY A 34 2.19 -12.22 4.92
CA GLY A 34 1.48 -12.80 3.79
C GLY A 34 0.12 -13.29 4.26
N PRO A 35 -0.96 -13.03 3.50
CA PRO A 35 -2.28 -13.53 3.86
C PRO A 35 -2.28 -15.06 3.79
N GLY A 36 -2.72 -15.69 4.85
CA GLY A 36 -2.70 -17.16 4.96
C GLY A 36 -3.74 -17.68 5.92
N GLY A 37 -3.75 -19.01 6.07
CA GLY A 37 -4.72 -19.73 6.86
C GLY A 37 -6.03 -19.97 6.13
N PRO A 38 -6.95 -20.73 6.75
CA PRO A 38 -8.25 -21.01 6.16
C PRO A 38 -9.06 -19.72 5.98
N LYS A 39 -9.98 -19.75 5.02
CA LYS A 39 -10.89 -18.64 4.76
C LYS A 39 -12.23 -18.87 5.46
N ASP A 40 -12.83 -17.79 5.92
CA ASP A 40 -14.16 -17.83 6.51
C ASP A 40 -15.26 -17.84 5.41
N GLU A 41 -16.51 -17.77 5.84
CA GLU A 41 -17.68 -17.78 4.94
C GLU A 41 -17.74 -16.55 4.01
N LYS A 42 -17.03 -15.47 4.35
CA LYS A 42 -16.89 -14.27 3.52
C LYS A 42 -15.63 -14.26 2.67
N ASN A 43 -14.91 -15.37 2.62
CA ASN A 43 -13.66 -15.52 1.89
C ASN A 43 -12.49 -14.70 2.45
N ARG A 44 -12.55 -14.32 3.73
CA ARG A 44 -11.48 -13.58 4.41
C ARG A 44 -10.49 -14.56 5.03
N SER A 45 -9.19 -14.30 4.86
CA SER A 45 -8.17 -15.19 5.43
C SER A 45 -8.07 -15.02 6.95
N GLN A 46 -7.88 -16.14 7.65
CA GLN A 46 -7.67 -16.14 9.10
C GLN A 46 -6.46 -15.28 9.50
N GLY A 47 -5.38 -15.35 8.71
CA GLY A 47 -4.18 -14.56 8.98
C GLY A 47 -4.43 -13.06 8.94
N SER A 48 -5.20 -12.58 7.97
CA SER A 48 -5.56 -11.16 7.87
C SER A 48 -6.35 -10.68 9.09
N LEU A 49 -7.34 -11.47 9.52
CA LEU A 49 -8.16 -11.15 10.70
C LEU A 49 -7.33 -11.16 11.99
N LEU A 50 -6.45 -12.16 12.13
CA LEU A 50 -5.56 -12.26 13.29
C LEU A 50 -4.60 -11.09 13.39
N TYR A 51 -3.98 -10.69 12.29
CA TYR A 51 -3.01 -9.60 12.28
C TYR A 51 -3.69 -8.25 12.47
N ASN A 52 -4.89 -8.04 11.94
CA ASN A 52 -5.70 -6.86 12.27
C ASN A 52 -5.92 -6.75 13.77
N LYS A 53 -6.31 -7.84 14.41
CA LYS A 53 -6.56 -7.88 15.86
C LYS A 53 -5.29 -7.62 16.66
N THR A 54 -4.16 -8.20 16.23
CA THR A 54 -2.88 -8.11 16.96
C THR A 54 -2.24 -6.73 16.82
N TYR A 55 -2.28 -6.14 15.63
CA TYR A 55 -1.52 -4.94 15.29
C TYR A 55 -2.38 -3.71 14.97
N GLY A 56 -3.70 -3.83 15.00
CA GLY A 56 -4.59 -2.70 14.71
C GLY A 56 -4.40 -1.50 15.63
N GLN A 57 -3.93 -1.72 16.84
CA GLN A 57 -3.59 -0.64 17.78
C GLN A 57 -2.51 0.31 17.24
N TYR A 58 -1.71 -0.12 16.27
CA TYR A 58 -0.67 0.69 15.63
C TYR A 58 -1.13 1.29 14.31
N ASP A 59 -2.44 1.36 14.06
CA ASP A 59 -3.01 1.79 12.79
C ASP A 59 -2.48 0.94 11.61
N ALA A 60 -2.24 -0.33 11.84
CA ALA A 60 -1.86 -1.30 10.82
C ALA A 60 -3.10 -2.02 10.28
N ILE A 61 -3.25 -2.03 8.96
CA ILE A 61 -4.42 -2.58 8.28
C ILE A 61 -3.95 -3.69 7.33
N PHE A 62 -4.45 -4.89 7.57
CA PHE A 62 -4.17 -6.09 6.74
C PHE A 62 -5.38 -6.44 5.88
N LEU A 63 -6.56 -6.08 6.34
CA LEU A 63 -7.84 -6.22 5.68
C LEU A 63 -8.77 -5.13 6.26
N LYS A 64 -9.49 -4.41 5.43
CA LYS A 64 -10.40 -3.35 5.89
C LYS A 64 -11.73 -3.95 6.34
N GLU A 65 -11.77 -4.51 7.55
CA GLU A 65 -12.90 -5.31 8.05
C GLU A 65 -14.22 -4.55 8.15
N ASP A 66 -14.17 -3.24 8.37
CA ASP A 66 -15.34 -2.38 8.49
C ASP A 66 -15.87 -1.86 7.15
N SER A 67 -15.35 -2.38 6.04
CA SER A 67 -15.76 -1.98 4.69
C SER A 67 -16.33 -3.17 3.92
N ASN A 68 -17.34 -2.91 3.08
CA ASN A 68 -17.81 -3.84 2.06
C ASN A 68 -17.20 -3.52 0.68
N GLU A 69 -16.37 -2.50 0.62
CA GLU A 69 -15.67 -2.10 -0.59
C GLU A 69 -14.33 -2.83 -0.71
N VAL A 70 -13.74 -2.77 -1.90
CA VAL A 70 -12.42 -3.35 -2.18
C VAL A 70 -11.50 -2.27 -2.71
N TYR A 71 -10.19 -2.47 -2.56
CA TYR A 71 -9.20 -1.44 -2.82
C TYR A 71 -8.02 -1.99 -3.61
N LEU A 72 -7.62 -1.23 -4.62
CA LEU A 72 -6.53 -1.60 -5.51
C LEU A 72 -5.25 -0.86 -5.11
N THR A 73 -4.16 -1.60 -4.94
CA THR A 73 -2.87 -1.00 -4.63
C THR A 73 -1.76 -1.57 -5.51
N PHE A 74 -0.78 -0.72 -5.82
CA PHE A 74 0.41 -1.07 -6.58
C PHE A 74 1.65 -0.64 -5.83
N ASP A 75 2.67 -1.49 -5.82
CA ASP A 75 4.00 -1.12 -5.35
C ASP A 75 4.86 -0.74 -6.56
N GLU A 76 5.51 0.44 -6.46
CA GLU A 76 6.27 1.06 -7.54
C GLU A 76 7.72 1.30 -7.12
N GLY A 77 8.57 0.29 -7.29
CA GLY A 77 10.00 0.41 -7.04
C GLY A 77 10.79 0.92 -8.23
N TYR A 78 10.39 0.55 -9.43
CA TYR A 78 10.95 1.02 -10.70
C TYR A 78 9.88 0.93 -11.79
N GLU A 79 10.09 1.66 -12.91
CA GLU A 79 9.17 1.66 -14.05
C GLU A 79 9.62 0.66 -15.11
N PHE A 80 8.67 -0.13 -15.61
CA PHE A 80 8.90 -1.11 -16.66
C PHE A 80 8.12 -0.78 -17.96
N GLY A 81 7.64 0.45 -18.09
CA GLY A 81 6.91 0.91 -19.27
C GLY A 81 5.42 0.60 -19.24
N LEU A 82 4.85 0.18 -18.11
CA LEU A 82 3.47 -0.28 -18.01
C LEU A 82 2.57 0.61 -17.14
N SER A 83 3.14 1.48 -16.31
CA SER A 83 2.35 2.31 -15.40
C SER A 83 1.39 3.25 -16.15
N GLY A 84 1.80 3.74 -17.32
CA GLY A 84 0.92 4.55 -18.17
C GLY A 84 -0.33 3.80 -18.61
N GLN A 85 -0.17 2.56 -19.06
CA GLN A 85 -1.29 1.68 -19.44
C GLN A 85 -2.21 1.41 -18.26
N ILE A 86 -1.66 1.15 -17.08
CA ILE A 86 -2.41 0.93 -15.84
C ILE A 86 -3.23 2.18 -15.50
N LEU A 87 -2.62 3.35 -15.52
CA LEU A 87 -3.30 4.62 -15.26
C LEU A 87 -4.41 4.90 -16.27
N ASP A 88 -4.18 4.60 -17.55
CA ASP A 88 -5.20 4.74 -18.59
C ASP A 88 -6.41 3.85 -18.30
N THR A 89 -6.19 2.61 -17.91
CA THR A 89 -7.26 1.66 -17.56
C THR A 89 -8.05 2.13 -16.35
N LEU A 90 -7.36 2.57 -15.30
CA LEU A 90 -8.01 3.10 -14.09
C LEU A 90 -8.87 4.31 -14.41
N LYS A 91 -8.39 5.19 -15.25
CA LYS A 91 -9.14 6.38 -15.68
C LYS A 91 -10.39 6.00 -16.48
N GLU A 92 -10.26 5.08 -17.43
CA GLU A 92 -11.38 4.58 -18.24
C GLU A 92 -12.45 3.91 -17.36
N LYS A 93 -12.04 3.14 -16.37
CA LYS A 93 -12.95 2.42 -15.47
C LYS A 93 -13.44 3.25 -14.28
N GLY A 94 -12.91 4.45 -14.08
CA GLY A 94 -13.29 5.32 -12.97
C GLY A 94 -12.88 4.78 -11.61
N VAL A 95 -11.79 4.01 -11.54
CA VAL A 95 -11.28 3.41 -10.29
C VAL A 95 -10.05 4.16 -9.83
N LYS A 96 -10.01 4.48 -8.53
CA LYS A 96 -8.83 5.07 -7.89
C LYS A 96 -8.04 3.99 -7.16
N ALA A 97 -6.73 4.14 -7.13
CA ALA A 97 -5.82 3.19 -6.49
C ALA A 97 -4.84 3.92 -5.56
N ILE A 98 -4.11 3.14 -4.75
CA ILE A 98 -2.93 3.64 -4.04
C ILE A 98 -1.69 3.14 -4.78
N PHE A 99 -0.79 4.06 -5.09
CA PHE A 99 0.54 3.74 -5.60
C PHE A 99 1.56 4.00 -4.50
N PHE A 100 2.16 2.94 -3.99
CA PHE A 100 3.24 3.03 -3.00
C PHE A 100 4.57 3.17 -3.74
N ILE A 101 5.18 4.35 -3.66
CA ILE A 101 6.39 4.67 -4.41
C ILE A 101 7.62 4.68 -3.50
N THR A 102 8.75 4.26 -4.05
CA THR A 102 10.06 4.39 -3.40
C THR A 102 10.73 5.71 -3.77
N GLY A 103 11.83 6.02 -3.07
CA GLY A 103 12.65 7.18 -3.43
C GLY A 103 13.21 7.10 -4.85
N ASP A 104 13.65 5.91 -5.28
CA ASP A 104 14.16 5.72 -6.63
C ASP A 104 13.08 5.99 -7.69
N PHE A 105 11.87 5.48 -7.48
CA PHE A 105 10.76 5.73 -8.39
C PHE A 105 10.40 7.21 -8.46
N ALA A 106 10.30 7.87 -7.31
CA ALA A 106 9.95 9.31 -7.25
C ALA A 106 10.96 10.18 -8.00
N LYS A 107 12.25 9.86 -7.88
CA LYS A 107 13.31 10.59 -8.57
C LYS A 107 13.35 10.31 -10.07
N ALA A 108 13.17 9.06 -10.45
CA ALA A 108 13.28 8.63 -11.85
C ALA A 108 12.03 8.97 -12.67
N GLU A 109 10.85 8.98 -12.06
CA GLU A 109 9.56 9.06 -12.76
C GLU A 109 8.66 10.18 -12.23
N PRO A 110 9.16 11.44 -12.19
CA PRO A 110 8.37 12.54 -11.62
C PRO A 110 7.07 12.80 -12.39
N GLU A 111 7.05 12.58 -13.70
CA GLU A 111 5.85 12.80 -14.51
C GLU A 111 4.76 11.78 -14.20
N LEU A 112 5.13 10.52 -13.93
CA LEU A 112 4.18 9.49 -13.52
C LEU A 112 3.61 9.78 -12.12
N VAL A 113 4.46 10.21 -11.19
CA VAL A 113 4.01 10.58 -9.85
C VAL A 113 3.02 11.74 -9.93
N GLN A 114 3.34 12.78 -10.70
CA GLN A 114 2.44 13.91 -10.89
C GLN A 114 1.12 13.48 -11.54
N ARG A 115 1.18 12.58 -12.53
CA ARG A 115 -0.02 12.04 -13.16
C ARG A 115 -0.90 11.26 -12.18
N MET A 116 -0.30 10.45 -11.32
CA MET A 116 -1.03 9.73 -10.25
C MET A 116 -1.82 10.70 -9.38
N ILE A 117 -1.17 11.78 -8.95
CA ILE A 117 -1.78 12.82 -8.12
C ILE A 117 -2.90 13.54 -8.88
N ASP A 118 -2.62 13.99 -10.10
CA ASP A 118 -3.56 14.78 -10.91
C ASP A 118 -4.81 13.98 -11.27
N GLU A 119 -4.69 12.66 -11.45
CA GLU A 119 -5.82 11.78 -11.75
C GLU A 119 -6.54 11.27 -10.50
N GLY A 120 -6.17 11.77 -9.33
CA GLY A 120 -6.91 11.54 -8.08
C GLY A 120 -6.55 10.24 -7.37
N HIS A 121 -5.44 9.61 -7.71
CA HIS A 121 -4.95 8.45 -6.97
C HIS A 121 -4.27 8.89 -5.67
N VAL A 122 -4.20 7.97 -4.72
CA VAL A 122 -3.41 8.17 -3.51
C VAL A 122 -1.97 7.73 -3.78
N VAL A 123 -1.02 8.57 -3.42
CA VAL A 123 0.40 8.23 -3.43
C VAL A 123 0.81 7.87 -2.01
N GLY A 124 1.33 6.67 -1.83
CA GLY A 124 1.79 6.17 -0.54
C GLY A 124 3.31 6.07 -0.46
N ASN A 125 3.82 6.03 0.75
CA ASN A 125 5.24 5.95 1.06
C ASN A 125 5.68 4.49 1.16
N HIS A 126 6.58 4.06 0.26
CA HIS A 126 7.16 2.71 0.26
C HIS A 126 8.65 2.75 0.62
N SER A 127 9.05 3.71 1.44
CA SER A 127 10.40 3.98 1.88
C SER A 127 11.30 4.66 0.83
N TRP A 128 12.40 5.22 1.29
CA TRP A 128 13.40 5.83 0.40
C TRP A 128 14.23 4.77 -0.34
N LYS A 129 14.78 3.78 0.39
CA LYS A 129 15.71 2.78 -0.15
C LYS A 129 15.20 1.34 -0.14
N HIS A 130 13.96 1.11 0.29
CA HIS A 130 13.37 -0.23 0.37
C HIS A 130 14.13 -1.19 1.29
N PRO A 131 14.59 -0.77 2.50
CA PRO A 131 15.25 -1.68 3.42
C PRO A 131 14.24 -2.50 4.22
N ASN A 132 14.71 -3.54 4.92
CA ASN A 132 13.90 -4.21 5.92
C ASN A 132 13.86 -3.34 7.18
N TYR A 133 12.72 -2.72 7.46
CA TYR A 133 12.56 -1.80 8.59
C TYR A 133 12.77 -2.47 9.95
N SER A 134 12.54 -3.77 10.07
CA SER A 134 12.76 -4.48 11.34
C SER A 134 14.23 -4.54 11.74
N GLY A 135 15.14 -4.37 10.79
CA GLY A 135 16.59 -4.31 11.04
C GLY A 135 17.16 -2.92 11.24
N LEU A 136 16.34 -1.87 11.12
CA LEU A 136 16.78 -0.50 11.29
C LEU A 136 16.68 -0.06 12.75
N SER A 137 17.57 0.87 13.15
CA SER A 137 17.37 1.61 14.40
C SER A 137 16.16 2.54 14.25
N VAL A 138 15.66 3.04 15.38
CA VAL A 138 14.56 4.03 15.38
C VAL A 138 14.94 5.25 14.53
N GLU A 139 16.17 5.74 14.65
CA GLU A 139 16.65 6.90 13.92
C GLU A 139 16.79 6.63 12.42
N GLU A 140 17.32 5.46 12.05
CA GLU A 140 17.44 5.07 10.64
C GLU A 140 16.08 4.93 9.96
N ALA A 141 15.11 4.34 10.65
CA ALA A 141 13.76 4.18 10.12
C ALA A 141 13.07 5.55 9.92
N GLU A 142 13.18 6.44 10.90
CA GLU A 142 12.64 7.79 10.78
C GLU A 142 13.27 8.55 9.62
N GLN A 143 14.59 8.50 9.49
CA GLN A 143 15.31 9.19 8.42
C GLN A 143 14.90 8.67 7.04
N ASP A 144 14.80 7.35 6.87
CA ASP A 144 14.42 6.75 5.59
C ASP A 144 12.99 7.12 5.19
N LEU A 145 12.03 6.98 6.11
CA LEU A 145 10.63 7.29 5.87
C LEU A 145 10.45 8.79 5.59
N MET A 146 11.00 9.65 6.44
CA MET A 146 10.82 11.09 6.32
C MET A 146 11.55 11.68 5.12
N LYS A 147 12.63 11.06 4.65
CA LYS A 147 13.32 11.51 3.44
C LYS A 147 12.40 11.45 2.23
N LEU A 148 11.65 10.38 2.05
CA LEU A 148 10.69 10.29 0.96
C LEU A 148 9.48 11.22 1.21
N HIS A 149 9.00 11.28 2.45
CA HIS A 149 7.92 12.18 2.82
C HIS A 149 8.23 13.63 2.42
N ASP A 150 9.41 14.12 2.81
CA ASP A 150 9.83 15.48 2.52
C ASP A 150 10.08 15.69 1.02
N TYR A 151 10.68 14.71 0.35
CA TYR A 151 10.92 14.78 -1.09
C TYR A 151 9.62 14.94 -1.88
N VAL A 152 8.61 14.16 -1.54
CA VAL A 152 7.29 14.22 -2.22
C VAL A 152 6.57 15.54 -1.90
N LYS A 153 6.67 16.02 -0.66
CA LYS A 153 6.09 17.31 -0.28
C LYS A 153 6.75 18.46 -1.03
N GLU A 154 8.06 18.47 -1.12
CA GLU A 154 8.82 19.54 -1.78
C GLU A 154 8.64 19.55 -3.30
N ASN A 155 8.62 18.37 -3.93
CA ASN A 155 8.59 18.27 -5.39
C ASN A 155 7.19 18.23 -5.98
N PHE A 156 6.18 17.77 -5.24
CA PHE A 156 4.82 17.57 -5.73
C PHE A 156 3.75 18.29 -4.92
N ASN A 157 4.14 18.98 -3.84
CA ASN A 157 3.19 19.59 -2.90
C ASN A 157 2.11 18.62 -2.42
N TYR A 158 2.53 17.39 -2.12
CA TYR A 158 1.65 16.30 -1.75
C TYR A 158 2.11 15.69 -0.41
N THR A 159 1.17 15.52 0.52
CA THR A 159 1.42 14.93 1.82
C THR A 159 0.95 13.48 1.83
N MET A 160 1.90 12.55 1.92
CA MET A 160 1.58 11.13 2.01
C MET A 160 1.12 10.77 3.42
N ARG A 161 0.20 9.80 3.53
CA ARG A 161 -0.40 9.37 4.80
C ARG A 161 -0.39 7.86 5.02
N TYR A 162 -0.12 7.10 3.97
CA TYR A 162 -0.06 5.65 4.02
C TYR A 162 1.36 5.18 3.78
N PHE A 163 1.79 4.24 4.61
CA PHE A 163 3.09 3.59 4.49
C PHE A 163 2.89 2.11 4.21
N ARG A 164 3.71 1.56 3.32
CA ARG A 164 3.79 0.11 3.13
C ARG A 164 5.22 -0.34 3.41
N PHE A 165 5.35 -1.25 4.37
CA PHE A 165 6.63 -1.83 4.74
C PHE A 165 7.23 -2.58 3.55
N PRO A 166 8.50 -2.30 3.19
CA PRO A 166 9.20 -3.02 2.12
C PRO A 166 9.14 -4.53 2.32
N ALA A 167 8.76 -5.25 1.26
CA ALA A 167 8.58 -6.70 1.24
C ALA A 167 7.61 -7.26 2.31
N GLY A 168 6.82 -6.40 2.95
CA GLY A 168 5.94 -6.81 4.05
C GLY A 168 6.66 -7.17 5.33
N ASN A 169 7.95 -6.88 5.45
CA ASN A 169 8.72 -7.14 6.66
C ASN A 169 8.50 -6.01 7.67
N PHE A 170 8.18 -6.37 8.90
CA PHE A 170 7.93 -5.39 9.95
C PHE A 170 8.29 -5.95 11.32
N SER A 171 8.36 -5.07 12.31
CA SER A 171 8.38 -5.43 13.72
C SER A 171 7.35 -4.60 14.46
N GLU A 172 6.97 -5.02 15.67
CA GLU A 172 6.05 -4.26 16.50
C GLU A 172 6.57 -2.85 16.75
N ARG A 173 7.87 -2.71 17.06
CA ARG A 173 8.49 -1.41 17.26
C ARG A 173 8.41 -0.52 16.03
N ALA A 174 8.68 -1.07 14.85
CA ALA A 174 8.60 -0.33 13.60
C ALA A 174 7.17 0.12 13.28
N LEU A 175 6.16 -0.70 13.56
CA LEU A 175 4.75 -0.32 13.40
C LEU A 175 4.40 0.87 14.31
N ALA A 176 4.80 0.81 15.58
CA ALA A 176 4.55 1.88 16.54
C ALA A 176 5.25 3.17 16.14
N GLU A 177 6.47 3.07 15.63
CA GLU A 177 7.23 4.24 15.15
C GLU A 177 6.55 4.89 13.95
N VAL A 178 6.13 4.10 12.97
CA VAL A 178 5.44 4.60 11.78
C VAL A 178 4.13 5.30 12.17
N GLN A 179 3.40 4.77 13.15
CA GLN A 179 2.22 5.41 13.71
C GLN A 179 2.56 6.76 14.35
N GLN A 180 3.63 6.84 15.14
CA GLN A 180 4.07 8.10 15.75
C GLN A 180 4.41 9.16 14.69
N LEU A 181 4.91 8.74 13.53
CA LEU A 181 5.21 9.64 12.42
C LEU A 181 3.95 10.09 11.65
N GLY A 182 2.76 9.66 12.09
CA GLY A 182 1.48 10.10 11.54
C GLY A 182 0.97 9.29 10.37
N TYR A 183 1.55 8.11 10.13
CA TYR A 183 1.15 7.23 9.02
C TYR A 183 0.24 6.10 9.48
N LYS A 184 -0.62 5.65 8.59
CA LYS A 184 -1.25 4.34 8.66
C LYS A 184 -0.42 3.36 7.86
N SER A 185 -0.17 2.17 8.44
CA SER A 185 0.52 1.09 7.73
C SER A 185 -0.50 0.23 7.01
N LEU A 186 -0.43 0.21 5.68
CA LEU A 186 -1.34 -0.58 4.86
C LEU A 186 -0.61 -1.77 4.26
N PHE A 187 -0.97 -2.96 4.71
CA PHE A 187 -0.55 -4.22 4.12
C PHE A 187 -1.52 -4.61 3.00
N TRP A 188 -1.65 -5.89 2.71
CA TRP A 188 -2.55 -6.39 1.67
C TRP A 188 -3.22 -7.67 2.13
N SER A 189 -4.34 -7.98 1.52
CA SER A 189 -5.07 -9.23 1.77
C SER A 189 -5.09 -10.17 0.57
N PHE A 190 -4.51 -9.74 -0.54
CA PHE A 190 -4.21 -10.55 -1.72
C PHE A 190 -2.88 -10.12 -2.33
N ALA A 191 -2.05 -11.09 -2.69
CA ALA A 191 -0.87 -10.93 -3.55
C ALA A 191 -0.58 -12.25 -4.26
N TYR A 192 0.14 -12.19 -5.36
CA TYR A 192 0.60 -13.36 -6.07
C TYR A 192 1.93 -13.06 -6.77
N LYS A 193 2.59 -14.10 -7.28
CA LYS A 193 3.92 -13.97 -7.89
C LYS A 193 3.80 -13.36 -9.30
N ASP A 194 3.81 -12.04 -9.37
CA ASP A 194 3.60 -11.26 -10.59
C ASP A 194 4.81 -10.39 -11.00
N TRP A 195 5.85 -10.33 -10.15
CA TRP A 195 6.95 -9.36 -10.29
C TRP A 195 8.12 -9.82 -11.17
N LEU A 196 8.14 -11.08 -11.62
CA LEU A 196 9.19 -11.57 -12.51
C LEU A 196 8.85 -11.19 -13.94
N THR A 197 9.49 -10.16 -14.46
CA THR A 197 9.17 -9.57 -15.78
C THR A 197 9.41 -10.51 -16.95
N ASP A 198 10.30 -11.49 -16.78
CA ASP A 198 10.65 -12.51 -17.77
C ASP A 198 9.94 -13.85 -17.55
N ASP A 199 9.13 -13.97 -16.51
CA ASP A 199 8.37 -15.17 -16.18
C ASP A 199 6.99 -14.76 -15.66
N GLN A 200 6.17 -14.26 -16.56
CA GLN A 200 4.85 -13.75 -16.22
C GLN A 200 3.82 -14.88 -16.11
N PRO A 201 2.93 -14.80 -15.09
CA PRO A 201 1.84 -15.77 -14.96
C PRO A 201 0.85 -15.66 -16.12
N ASP A 202 0.16 -16.76 -16.40
CA ASP A 202 -0.89 -16.81 -17.42
C ASP A 202 -2.00 -15.79 -17.14
N GLU A 203 -2.44 -15.08 -18.18
CA GLU A 203 -3.43 -14.00 -18.03
C GLU A 203 -4.80 -14.54 -17.57
N ALA A 204 -5.30 -15.61 -18.18
CA ALA A 204 -6.60 -16.17 -17.82
C ALA A 204 -6.60 -16.74 -16.39
N GLU A 205 -5.55 -17.46 -16.02
CA GLU A 205 -5.40 -17.99 -14.65
C GLU A 205 -5.27 -16.88 -13.62
N SER A 206 -4.52 -15.83 -13.93
CA SER A 206 -4.32 -14.67 -13.05
C SER A 206 -5.63 -13.91 -12.84
N LEU A 207 -6.38 -13.67 -13.91
CA LEU A 207 -7.69 -13.04 -13.82
C LEU A 207 -8.62 -13.83 -12.87
N THR A 208 -8.73 -15.14 -13.08
CA THR A 208 -9.54 -16.00 -12.22
C THR A 208 -9.08 -15.95 -10.77
N LYS A 209 -7.77 -16.05 -10.54
CA LYS A 209 -7.19 -16.04 -9.20
C LYS A 209 -7.51 -14.72 -8.45
N ILE A 210 -7.32 -13.59 -9.10
CA ILE A 210 -7.57 -12.28 -8.50
C ILE A 210 -9.06 -12.10 -8.19
N VAL A 211 -9.92 -12.37 -9.16
CA VAL A 211 -11.37 -12.21 -9.01
C VAL A 211 -11.93 -13.16 -7.95
N ASP A 212 -11.52 -14.42 -7.95
CA ASP A 212 -12.01 -15.43 -7.00
C ASP A 212 -11.53 -15.19 -5.56
N SER A 213 -10.43 -14.45 -5.38
CA SER A 213 -9.93 -14.11 -4.04
C SER A 213 -10.77 -13.05 -3.33
N SER A 214 -11.63 -12.35 -4.04
CA SER A 214 -12.35 -11.18 -3.52
C SER A 214 -13.11 -11.46 -2.24
N CYS A 215 -13.01 -10.54 -1.30
CA CYS A 215 -13.78 -10.53 -0.05
C CYS A 215 -14.05 -9.09 0.37
N PRO A 216 -15.03 -8.85 1.26
CA PRO A 216 -15.28 -7.49 1.75
C PRO A 216 -14.03 -6.91 2.41
N GLY A 217 -13.69 -5.68 2.05
CA GLY A 217 -12.52 -4.99 2.60
C GLY A 217 -11.19 -5.40 2.00
N MET A 218 -11.18 -6.21 0.93
CA MET A 218 -9.96 -6.69 0.28
C MET A 218 -9.09 -5.54 -0.18
N THR A 219 -7.81 -5.62 0.13
CA THR A 219 -6.78 -4.77 -0.44
C THR A 219 -5.88 -5.64 -1.33
N TYR A 220 -5.93 -5.41 -2.62
CA TYR A 220 -5.10 -6.14 -3.59
C TYR A 220 -3.73 -5.50 -3.69
N LEU A 221 -2.67 -6.32 -3.62
CA LEU A 221 -1.33 -5.90 -4.01
C LEU A 221 -1.03 -6.46 -5.40
N LEU A 222 -0.87 -5.56 -6.37
CA LEU A 222 -0.43 -5.89 -7.71
C LEU A 222 0.86 -5.11 -8.02
N HIS A 223 1.75 -5.69 -8.82
CA HIS A 223 2.96 -5.01 -9.25
C HIS A 223 2.77 -4.40 -10.63
N ALA A 224 3.15 -3.13 -10.77
CA ALA A 224 2.98 -2.38 -12.02
C ALA A 224 4.01 -2.77 -13.09
N VAL A 225 5.02 -3.54 -12.74
CA VAL A 225 5.99 -4.12 -13.70
C VAL A 225 5.45 -5.36 -14.39
N SER A 226 4.27 -5.83 -14.01
CA SER A 226 3.66 -7.05 -14.54
C SER A 226 2.87 -6.75 -15.82
N LYS A 227 3.32 -7.32 -16.93
CA LYS A 227 2.59 -7.26 -18.21
C LYS A 227 1.22 -7.94 -18.09
N THR A 228 1.18 -9.06 -17.38
CA THR A 228 -0.07 -9.76 -17.10
C THR A 228 -1.07 -8.86 -16.38
N ASN A 229 -0.65 -8.21 -15.29
CA ASN A 229 -1.52 -7.29 -14.55
C ASN A 229 -2.01 -6.14 -15.43
N ALA A 230 -1.13 -5.52 -16.20
CA ALA A 230 -1.51 -4.42 -17.07
C ALA A 230 -2.57 -4.86 -18.09
N ASN A 231 -2.44 -6.06 -18.63
CA ASN A 231 -3.33 -6.57 -19.66
C ASN A 231 -4.69 -7.04 -19.13
N VAL A 232 -4.73 -7.60 -17.90
CA VAL A 232 -5.99 -8.13 -17.33
C VAL A 232 -6.72 -7.13 -16.44
N LEU A 233 -6.14 -5.97 -16.17
CA LEU A 233 -6.66 -5.04 -15.16
C LEU A 233 -8.11 -4.63 -15.44
N ALA A 234 -8.47 -4.32 -16.68
CA ALA A 234 -9.84 -3.96 -17.03
C ALA A 234 -10.81 -5.10 -16.68
N ASP A 235 -10.46 -6.32 -17.01
CA ASP A 235 -11.29 -7.50 -16.73
C ASP A 235 -11.33 -7.84 -15.24
N VAL A 236 -10.25 -7.58 -14.51
CA VAL A 236 -10.24 -7.70 -13.05
C VAL A 236 -11.24 -6.72 -12.43
N ILE A 237 -11.19 -5.47 -12.84
CA ILE A 237 -12.09 -4.42 -12.33
C ILE A 237 -13.55 -4.81 -12.57
N ASP A 238 -13.88 -5.23 -13.78
CA ASP A 238 -15.23 -5.63 -14.16
C ASP A 238 -15.65 -6.93 -13.46
N GLY A 239 -14.75 -7.90 -13.37
CA GLY A 239 -15.03 -9.20 -12.75
C GLY A 239 -15.28 -9.10 -11.24
N VAL A 240 -14.53 -8.28 -10.54
CA VAL A 240 -14.72 -8.01 -9.11
C VAL A 240 -16.06 -7.30 -8.88
N ALA A 241 -16.39 -6.31 -9.70
CA ALA A 241 -17.68 -5.63 -9.65
C ALA A 241 -18.85 -6.59 -9.92
N ALA A 242 -18.68 -7.51 -10.87
CA ALA A 242 -19.70 -8.53 -11.19
C ALA A 242 -19.97 -9.49 -10.03
N LYS A 243 -19.01 -9.66 -9.12
CA LYS A 243 -19.20 -10.43 -7.88
C LYS A 243 -19.97 -9.65 -6.79
N GLY A 244 -20.31 -8.40 -7.04
CA GLY A 244 -21.08 -7.57 -6.12
C GLY A 244 -20.25 -6.64 -5.26
N PHE A 245 -18.94 -6.53 -5.50
CA PHE A 245 -18.07 -5.62 -4.77
C PHE A 245 -18.00 -4.25 -5.43
N THR A 246 -17.85 -3.20 -4.62
CA THR A 246 -17.66 -1.84 -5.09
C THR A 246 -16.20 -1.44 -4.88
N TRP A 247 -15.57 -0.86 -5.89
CA TRP A 247 -14.25 -0.26 -5.76
C TRP A 247 -14.34 1.01 -4.93
N GLY A 248 -13.66 1.01 -3.80
CA GLY A 248 -13.75 2.10 -2.82
C GLY A 248 -12.77 3.23 -3.08
N ASP A 249 -12.99 4.34 -2.37
CA ASP A 249 -12.06 5.45 -2.34
C ASP A 249 -10.87 5.10 -1.43
N PRO A 250 -9.66 4.96 -1.97
CA PRO A 250 -8.51 4.53 -1.19
C PRO A 250 -8.06 5.57 -0.15
N SER A 251 -8.47 6.81 -0.27
CA SER A 251 -8.15 7.84 0.74
C SER A 251 -8.92 7.65 2.05
N LYS A 252 -9.90 6.75 2.05
CA LYS A 252 -10.76 6.47 3.22
C LYS A 252 -10.42 5.16 3.94
N ILE A 253 -9.35 4.51 3.57
CA ILE A 253 -8.91 3.27 4.24
C ILE A 253 -8.49 3.48 5.69
#